data_c73236e3316ce5a48fd602cc0fa0b2a9
#
_entry.id   c73236e3316ce5a48fd602cc0fa0b2a9
#
_cell.length_a   1.000
_cell.length_b   1.000
_cell.length_c   1.000
_cell.angle_alpha   90.00
_cell.angle_beta   90.00
_cell.angle_gamma   90.00
#
_symmetry.space_group_name_H-M   'P 1'
#
loop_
_entity.id
_entity.type
_entity.pdbx_description
1 polymer ?
#
loop_
_entity_poly.entity_id
_entity_poly.type
_entity_poly.pdbx_seq_one_letter_code
_entity_poly.pdbx_strand_id
1 'polypeptide(L)'
;MQRRPFDSEMELFRDSARKFFQQEIRPHGERWREANIVDREAFLKAGAQGYLCMWADEQYGGMGLKDFRYEQILIEENAFHGDSGYFISLHSRLVAPYLGNFGTDEQKQRFLPGAISGETILAVAMTEPDAGSDLAGMKSRAVEHDDHWVLNGSKTYISNGINADVVIVAAKTHPENPHGLTLF
;
A
#
# COMPACT_ATOMS: atom_id res chain seq x y z
N MET A 1 -1.29 -26.93 -7.60
CA MET A 1 -0.90 -26.53 -6.22
C MET A 1 -2.16 -26.59 -5.37
N GLN A 2 -2.17 -27.38 -4.27
CA GLN A 2 -3.35 -27.41 -3.39
C GLN A 2 -3.30 -26.16 -2.49
N ARG A 3 -4.44 -25.47 -2.39
CA ARG A 3 -4.62 -24.34 -1.48
C ARG A 3 -4.56 -24.85 -0.03
N ARG A 4 -3.81 -24.17 0.85
CA ARG A 4 -3.87 -24.46 2.29
C ARG A 4 -5.28 -24.11 2.79
N PRO A 5 -5.94 -25.01 3.53
CA PRO A 5 -7.26 -24.73 4.09
C PRO A 5 -7.16 -23.59 5.11
N PHE A 6 -8.25 -22.86 5.27
CA PHE A 6 -8.44 -21.95 6.38
C PHE A 6 -8.93 -22.76 7.60
N ASP A 7 -8.50 -22.35 8.77
CA ASP A 7 -9.02 -22.87 10.03
C ASP A 7 -10.27 -22.10 10.49
N SER A 8 -10.84 -22.50 11.60
CA SER A 8 -12.08 -21.89 12.12
C SER A 8 -11.93 -20.41 12.48
N GLU A 9 -10.76 -19.99 12.95
CA GLU A 9 -10.48 -18.59 13.26
C GLU A 9 -10.41 -17.75 11.98
N MET A 10 -9.75 -18.25 10.96
CA MET A 10 -9.67 -17.62 9.64
C MET A 10 -11.04 -17.53 8.95
N GLU A 11 -11.92 -18.52 9.14
CA GLU A 11 -13.29 -18.44 8.61
C GLU A 11 -14.13 -17.38 9.35
N LEU A 12 -13.97 -17.23 10.67
CA LEU A 12 -14.59 -16.13 11.40
C LEU A 12 -14.06 -14.75 10.95
N PHE A 13 -12.75 -14.66 10.74
CA PHE A 13 -12.13 -13.44 10.18
C PHE A 13 -12.68 -13.14 8.78
N ARG A 14 -12.84 -14.16 7.93
CA ARG A 14 -13.45 -14.03 6.60
C ARG A 14 -14.85 -13.47 6.66
N ASP A 15 -15.70 -14.00 7.55
CA ASP A 15 -17.08 -13.52 7.71
C ASP A 15 -17.12 -12.07 8.19
N SER A 16 -16.21 -11.67 9.06
CA SER A 16 -16.04 -10.28 9.49
C SER A 16 -15.61 -9.37 8.33
N ALA A 17 -14.57 -9.78 7.59
CA ALA A 17 -14.08 -9.04 6.44
C ALA A 17 -15.15 -8.89 5.34
N ARG A 18 -15.90 -9.96 5.05
CA ARG A 18 -17.03 -9.93 4.10
C ARG A 18 -18.07 -8.89 4.47
N LYS A 19 -18.49 -8.88 5.73
CA LYS A 19 -19.47 -7.89 6.24
C LYS A 19 -18.95 -6.48 6.08
N PHE A 20 -17.68 -6.25 6.44
CA PHE A 20 -17.03 -4.94 6.27
C PHE A 20 -17.06 -4.48 4.82
N PHE A 21 -16.62 -5.30 3.88
CA PHE A 21 -16.60 -4.93 2.46
C PHE A 21 -18.00 -4.69 1.89
N GLN A 22 -18.99 -5.50 2.30
CA GLN A 22 -20.38 -5.33 1.85
C GLN A 22 -21.03 -4.07 2.40
N GLN A 23 -20.74 -3.69 3.63
CA GLN A 23 -21.41 -2.60 4.33
C GLN A 23 -20.69 -1.26 4.18
N GLU A 24 -19.36 -1.26 4.23
CA GLU A 24 -18.55 -0.04 4.29
C GLU A 24 -17.87 0.32 2.98
N ILE A 25 -17.71 -0.62 2.05
CA ILE A 25 -16.97 -0.38 0.80
C ILE A 25 -17.89 -0.41 -0.42
N ARG A 26 -18.60 -1.51 -0.63
CA ARG A 26 -19.44 -1.74 -1.81
C ARG A 26 -20.46 -0.61 -2.10
N PRO A 27 -21.16 -0.03 -1.12
CA PRO A 27 -22.16 1.01 -1.38
C PRO A 27 -21.56 2.29 -1.98
N HIS A 28 -20.26 2.50 -1.84
CA HIS A 28 -19.58 3.72 -2.27
C HIS A 28 -18.86 3.55 -3.61
N GLY A 29 -18.71 2.32 -4.12
CA GLY A 29 -17.88 2.00 -5.29
C GLY A 29 -18.27 2.75 -6.57
N GLU A 30 -19.57 2.92 -6.86
CA GLU A 30 -20.01 3.66 -8.05
C GLU A 30 -19.58 5.13 -7.98
N ARG A 31 -19.85 5.79 -6.87
CA ARG A 31 -19.43 7.18 -6.63
C ARG A 31 -17.92 7.36 -6.71
N TRP A 32 -17.13 6.43 -6.17
CA TRP A 32 -15.68 6.47 -6.25
C TRP A 32 -15.16 6.32 -7.68
N ARG A 33 -15.78 5.47 -8.49
CA ARG A 33 -15.42 5.33 -9.91
C ARG A 33 -15.74 6.59 -10.71
N GLU A 34 -16.89 7.25 -10.45
CA GLU A 34 -17.25 8.51 -11.07
C GLU A 34 -16.29 9.64 -10.67
N ALA A 35 -15.93 9.70 -9.39
CA ALA A 35 -15.01 10.70 -8.84
C ALA A 35 -13.53 10.39 -9.13
N ASN A 36 -13.19 9.18 -9.58
CA ASN A 36 -11.83 8.66 -9.74
C ASN A 36 -10.99 8.71 -8.44
N ILE A 37 -11.64 8.61 -7.29
CA ILE A 37 -10.98 8.67 -5.99
C ILE A 37 -11.77 7.88 -4.95
N VAL A 38 -11.07 7.13 -4.11
CA VAL A 38 -11.64 6.44 -2.95
C VAL A 38 -11.63 7.39 -1.76
N ASP A 39 -12.68 7.37 -0.95
CA ASP A 39 -12.72 8.18 0.27
C ASP A 39 -11.64 7.74 1.27
N ARG A 40 -10.97 8.71 1.88
CA ARG A 40 -10.01 8.45 2.96
C ARG A 40 -10.63 7.71 4.14
N GLU A 41 -11.91 7.97 4.42
CA GLU A 41 -12.64 7.32 5.51
C GLU A 41 -12.67 5.79 5.36
N ALA A 42 -12.62 5.25 4.15
CA ALA A 42 -12.54 3.80 3.92
C ALA A 42 -11.25 3.19 4.53
N PHE A 43 -10.14 3.92 4.48
CA PHE A 43 -8.89 3.50 5.12
C PHE A 43 -8.97 3.59 6.64
N LEU A 44 -9.54 4.67 7.19
CA LEU A 44 -9.75 4.82 8.64
C LEU A 44 -10.63 3.70 9.20
N LYS A 45 -11.73 3.36 8.52
CA LYS A 45 -12.61 2.26 8.91
C LYS A 45 -11.88 0.91 8.87
N ALA A 46 -11.07 0.66 7.84
CA ALA A 46 -10.28 -0.56 7.76
C ALA A 46 -9.20 -0.63 8.85
N GLY A 47 -8.55 0.50 9.16
CA GLY A 47 -7.61 0.60 10.28
C GLY A 47 -8.27 0.29 11.62
N ALA A 48 -9.46 0.87 11.87
CA ALA A 48 -10.25 0.61 13.09
C ALA A 48 -10.66 -0.87 13.24
N GLN A 49 -10.81 -1.61 12.13
CA GLN A 49 -11.04 -3.06 12.13
C GLN A 49 -9.75 -3.89 12.25
N GLY A 50 -8.58 -3.25 12.23
CA GLY A 50 -7.29 -3.93 12.23
C GLY A 50 -6.94 -4.61 10.89
N TYR A 51 -7.51 -4.19 9.78
CA TYR A 51 -7.28 -4.81 8.46
C TYR A 51 -6.08 -4.23 7.73
N LEU A 52 -5.49 -3.13 8.22
CA LEU A 52 -4.32 -2.52 7.59
C LEU A 52 -3.02 -2.98 8.26
N CYS A 53 -2.04 -3.30 7.45
CA CYS A 53 -0.67 -3.62 7.90
C CYS A 53 -0.60 -4.62 9.07
N MET A 54 -1.47 -5.64 9.10
CA MET A 54 -1.58 -6.65 10.17
C MET A 54 -0.24 -7.29 10.55
N TRP A 55 0.69 -7.37 9.59
CA TRP A 55 2.03 -7.95 9.75
C TRP A 55 2.98 -7.10 10.60
N ALA A 56 2.70 -5.80 10.73
CA ALA A 56 3.58 -4.87 11.44
C ALA A 56 3.66 -5.21 12.94
N ASP A 57 4.80 -4.92 13.54
CA ASP A 57 5.03 -5.26 14.94
C ASP A 57 4.15 -4.41 15.88
N GLU A 58 3.83 -4.99 17.05
CA GLU A 58 2.96 -4.39 18.06
C GLU A 58 3.46 -3.02 18.56
N GLN A 59 4.79 -2.81 18.58
CA GLN A 59 5.36 -1.52 18.97
C GLN A 59 4.96 -0.36 18.06
N TYR A 60 4.49 -0.64 16.83
CA TYR A 60 3.97 0.37 15.90
C TYR A 60 2.43 0.38 15.85
N GLY A 61 1.77 -0.47 16.66
CA GLY A 61 0.32 -0.64 16.67
C GLY A 61 -0.21 -1.76 15.78
N GLY A 62 0.68 -2.54 15.16
CA GLY A 62 0.32 -3.72 14.35
C GLY A 62 -0.03 -4.93 15.21
N MET A 63 -0.39 -6.03 14.57
CA MET A 63 -0.74 -7.30 15.24
C MET A 63 0.39 -8.33 15.22
N GLY A 64 1.52 -8.06 14.57
CA GLY A 64 2.58 -9.03 14.36
C GLY A 64 2.16 -10.25 13.53
N LEU A 65 1.06 -10.19 12.81
CA LEU A 65 0.43 -11.30 12.12
C LEU A 65 1.12 -11.59 10.78
N LYS A 66 2.04 -12.54 10.79
CA LYS A 66 2.89 -12.85 9.62
C LYS A 66 2.25 -13.86 8.65
N ASP A 67 1.14 -14.52 8.99
CA ASP A 67 0.46 -15.49 8.12
C ASP A 67 -0.28 -14.78 6.99
N PHE A 68 0.20 -14.95 5.76
CA PHE A 68 -0.37 -14.31 4.57
C PHE A 68 -1.83 -14.73 4.28
N ARG A 69 -2.32 -15.84 4.86
CA ARG A 69 -3.69 -16.28 4.63
C ARG A 69 -4.74 -15.27 5.09
N TYR A 70 -4.46 -14.48 6.11
CA TYR A 70 -5.33 -13.38 6.54
C TYR A 70 -5.40 -12.27 5.48
N GLU A 71 -4.27 -11.90 4.90
CA GLU A 71 -4.24 -10.93 3.79
C GLU A 71 -4.94 -11.49 2.54
N GLN A 72 -4.74 -12.78 2.25
CA GLN A 72 -5.43 -13.46 1.16
C GLN A 72 -6.95 -13.38 1.33
N ILE A 73 -7.46 -13.55 2.55
CA ILE A 73 -8.89 -13.40 2.86
C ILE A 73 -9.35 -11.97 2.53
N LEU A 74 -8.63 -10.94 2.97
CA LEU A 74 -9.00 -9.55 2.67
C LEU A 74 -9.03 -9.27 1.17
N ILE A 75 -8.03 -9.76 0.42
CA ILE A 75 -7.97 -9.60 -1.04
C ILE A 75 -9.17 -10.28 -1.70
N GLU A 76 -9.50 -11.50 -1.30
CA GLU A 76 -10.63 -12.26 -1.86
C GLU A 76 -11.97 -11.60 -1.54
N GLU A 77 -12.20 -11.25 -0.28
CA GLU A 77 -13.46 -10.65 0.14
C GLU A 77 -13.65 -9.25 -0.47
N ASN A 78 -12.58 -8.45 -0.62
CA ASN A 78 -12.65 -7.20 -1.35
C ASN A 78 -12.98 -7.41 -2.84
N ALA A 79 -12.37 -8.39 -3.49
CA ALA A 79 -12.63 -8.68 -4.90
C ALA A 79 -14.07 -9.13 -5.15
N PHE A 80 -14.68 -9.90 -4.24
CA PHE A 80 -16.03 -10.43 -4.40
C PHE A 80 -17.13 -9.52 -3.84
N HIS A 81 -16.84 -8.80 -2.78
CA HIS A 81 -17.85 -8.10 -1.97
C HIS A 81 -17.59 -6.61 -1.77
N GLY A 82 -16.39 -6.13 -2.09
CA GLY A 82 -15.98 -4.74 -1.98
C GLY A 82 -16.02 -3.99 -3.32
N ASP A 83 -14.97 -3.23 -3.56
CA ASP A 83 -14.74 -2.49 -4.80
C ASP A 83 -13.28 -2.61 -5.25
N SER A 84 -13.06 -2.87 -6.54
CA SER A 84 -11.73 -3.05 -7.10
C SER A 84 -10.87 -1.77 -7.08
N GLY A 85 -11.48 -0.60 -6.97
CA GLY A 85 -10.77 0.67 -6.82
C GLY A 85 -10.20 0.88 -5.41
N TYR A 86 -10.74 0.18 -4.40
CA TYR A 86 -10.23 0.21 -3.03
C TYR A 86 -9.06 -0.77 -2.86
N PHE A 87 -7.84 -0.29 -3.08
CA PHE A 87 -6.64 -1.11 -3.15
C PHE A 87 -5.94 -1.25 -1.79
N ILE A 88 -6.64 -1.82 -0.81
CA ILE A 88 -6.14 -2.04 0.57
C ILE A 88 -4.84 -2.85 0.60
N SER A 89 -4.72 -3.87 -0.26
CA SER A 89 -3.53 -4.72 -0.33
C SER A 89 -2.30 -4.00 -0.86
N LEU A 90 -2.46 -3.03 -1.76
CA LEU A 90 -1.34 -2.20 -2.21
C LEU A 90 -0.76 -1.41 -1.03
N HIS A 91 -1.61 -0.76 -0.25
CA HIS A 91 -1.20 -0.02 0.94
C HIS A 91 -0.48 -0.94 1.94
N SER A 92 -1.13 -2.04 2.35
CA SER A 92 -0.72 -2.86 3.49
C SER A 92 0.38 -3.88 3.18
N ARG A 93 0.42 -4.44 1.94
CA ARG A 93 1.31 -5.57 1.60
C ARG A 93 2.31 -5.27 0.51
N LEU A 94 2.06 -4.24 -0.30
CA LEU A 94 3.04 -3.82 -1.29
C LEU A 94 3.88 -2.64 -0.77
N VAL A 95 3.26 -1.55 -0.31
CA VAL A 95 3.97 -0.32 0.02
C VAL A 95 4.51 -0.31 1.45
N ALA A 96 3.67 -0.57 2.46
CA ALA A 96 4.10 -0.56 3.87
C ALA A 96 5.31 -1.46 4.17
N PRO A 97 5.50 -2.64 3.54
CA PRO A 97 6.69 -3.47 3.76
C PRO A 97 8.02 -2.83 3.34
N TYR A 98 8.02 -1.86 2.41
CA TYR A 98 9.25 -1.10 2.14
C TYR A 98 9.72 -0.33 3.38
N LEU A 99 8.79 0.34 4.06
CA LEU A 99 9.08 1.01 5.33
C LEU A 99 9.49 -0.01 6.41
N GLY A 100 8.73 -1.10 6.54
CA GLY A 100 8.99 -2.12 7.57
C GLY A 100 10.34 -2.83 7.42
N ASN A 101 10.78 -3.10 6.19
CA ASN A 101 12.00 -3.87 5.92
C ASN A 101 13.23 -2.99 5.71
N PHE A 102 13.08 -1.80 5.14
CA PHE A 102 14.20 -0.96 4.71
C PHE A 102 14.23 0.41 5.37
N GLY A 103 13.16 0.85 6.02
CA GLY A 103 13.11 2.10 6.75
C GLY A 103 13.99 2.09 7.99
N THR A 104 14.51 3.24 8.38
CA THR A 104 15.14 3.44 9.69
C THR A 104 14.08 3.31 10.80
N ASP A 105 14.52 3.11 12.04
CA ASP A 105 13.60 3.03 13.18
C ASP A 105 12.79 4.33 13.35
N GLU A 106 13.42 5.49 13.06
CA GLU A 106 12.74 6.78 13.05
C GLU A 106 11.65 6.85 11.96
N GLN A 107 11.93 6.38 10.75
CA GLN A 107 10.94 6.33 9.66
C GLN A 107 9.79 5.38 9.99
N LYS A 108 10.09 4.19 10.55
CA LYS A 108 9.08 3.24 10.99
C LYS A 108 8.18 3.85 12.06
N GLN A 109 8.77 4.46 13.09
CA GLN A 109 8.03 5.09 14.17
C GLN A 109 7.17 6.27 13.69
N ARG A 110 7.63 6.98 12.67
CA ARG A 110 6.92 8.12 12.10
C ARG A 110 5.73 7.73 11.23
N PHE A 111 5.87 6.69 10.40
CA PHE A 111 4.91 6.41 9.34
C PHE A 111 4.05 5.16 9.57
N LEU A 112 4.55 4.11 10.22
CA LEU A 112 3.80 2.87 10.38
C LEU A 112 2.54 3.02 11.24
N PRO A 113 2.54 3.76 12.38
CA PRO A 113 1.33 3.92 13.17
C PRO A 113 0.17 4.53 12.38
N GLY A 114 0.43 5.59 11.61
CA GLY A 114 -0.57 6.20 10.74
C GLY A 114 -1.01 5.29 9.59
N ALA A 115 -0.09 4.47 9.03
CA ALA A 115 -0.44 3.50 8.01
C ALA A 115 -1.33 2.37 8.55
N ILE A 116 -1.12 1.94 9.80
CA ILE A 116 -1.91 0.93 10.49
C ILE A 116 -3.31 1.46 10.83
N SER A 117 -3.41 2.70 11.31
CA SER A 117 -4.70 3.34 11.64
C SER A 117 -5.49 3.77 10.39
N GLY A 118 -4.85 3.87 9.23
CA GLY A 118 -5.45 4.40 7.99
C GLY A 118 -5.42 5.93 7.89
N GLU A 119 -4.82 6.63 8.85
CA GLU A 119 -4.62 8.08 8.80
C GLU A 119 -3.59 8.47 7.73
N THR A 120 -2.58 7.63 7.53
CA THR A 120 -1.53 7.82 6.51
C THR A 120 -1.72 6.84 5.38
N ILE A 121 -2.17 7.31 4.23
CA ILE A 121 -2.33 6.49 3.03
C ILE A 121 -1.01 6.42 2.27
N LEU A 122 -0.61 5.20 1.89
CA LEU A 122 0.66 4.94 1.22
C LEU A 122 0.47 4.69 -0.27
N ALA A 123 1.44 5.17 -1.06
CA ALA A 123 1.57 4.86 -2.48
C ALA A 123 3.03 4.56 -2.85
N VAL A 124 3.22 3.90 -4.00
CA VAL A 124 4.54 3.68 -4.60
C VAL A 124 4.54 4.17 -6.04
N ALA A 125 5.49 5.02 -6.37
CA ALA A 125 5.62 5.64 -7.67
C ALA A 125 6.83 5.05 -8.42
N MET A 126 6.57 4.05 -9.26
CA MET A 126 7.57 3.40 -10.11
C MET A 126 7.34 3.71 -11.59
N THR A 127 6.11 3.52 -12.08
CA THR A 127 5.73 3.66 -13.49
C THR A 127 5.89 5.10 -13.98
N GLU A 128 6.42 5.23 -15.20
CA GLU A 128 6.58 6.49 -15.91
C GLU A 128 5.84 6.45 -17.26
N PRO A 129 5.61 7.59 -17.94
CA PRO A 129 5.00 7.58 -19.27
C PRO A 129 5.71 6.65 -20.28
N ASP A 130 7.05 6.53 -20.16
CA ASP A 130 7.88 5.74 -21.07
C ASP A 130 8.44 4.45 -20.43
N ALA A 131 8.16 4.17 -19.15
CA ALA A 131 8.72 3.01 -18.44
C ALA A 131 7.67 2.35 -17.55
N GLY A 132 7.28 1.13 -17.88
CA GLY A 132 6.38 0.27 -17.12
C GLY A 132 7.09 -0.98 -16.61
N SER A 133 6.91 -2.13 -17.30
CA SER A 133 7.56 -3.40 -16.92
C SER A 133 9.09 -3.34 -17.01
N ASP A 134 9.63 -2.55 -17.92
CA ASP A 134 11.06 -2.26 -17.98
C ASP A 134 11.40 -1.05 -17.07
N LEU A 135 11.61 -1.32 -15.78
CA LEU A 135 12.05 -0.31 -14.82
C LEU A 135 13.46 0.21 -15.09
N ALA A 136 14.31 -0.55 -15.81
CA ALA A 136 15.63 -0.09 -16.21
C ALA A 136 15.56 1.10 -17.17
N GLY A 137 14.47 1.20 -17.94
CA GLY A 137 14.15 2.33 -18.81
C GLY A 137 13.71 3.62 -18.13
N MET A 138 13.56 3.61 -16.79
CA MET A 138 13.12 4.77 -15.98
C MET A 138 14.00 6.01 -16.24
N LYS A 139 13.36 7.17 -16.33
CA LYS A 139 14.02 8.46 -16.60
C LYS A 139 14.07 9.39 -15.39
N SER A 140 13.19 9.20 -14.38
CA SER A 140 13.24 9.99 -13.14
C SER A 140 14.61 9.85 -12.50
N ARG A 141 15.17 10.97 -12.05
CA ARG A 141 16.51 11.07 -11.47
C ARG A 141 16.47 11.79 -10.14
N ALA A 142 17.34 11.35 -9.23
CA ALA A 142 17.62 12.04 -8.00
C ALA A 142 19.10 12.42 -7.98
N VAL A 143 19.38 13.68 -7.72
CA VAL A 143 20.74 14.24 -7.64
C VAL A 143 20.98 14.65 -6.20
N GLU A 144 22.07 14.15 -5.63
CA GLU A 144 22.49 14.48 -4.26
C GLU A 144 23.12 15.87 -4.22
N HIS A 145 22.77 16.65 -3.22
CA HIS A 145 23.38 17.89 -2.80
C HIS A 145 23.80 17.74 -1.34
N ASP A 146 24.49 18.72 -0.80
CA ASP A 146 25.12 18.64 0.54
C ASP A 146 24.16 18.22 1.66
N ASP A 147 22.90 18.67 1.63
CA ASP A 147 21.92 18.47 2.70
C ASP A 147 20.57 17.89 2.22
N HIS A 148 20.42 17.68 0.90
CA HIS A 148 19.16 17.21 0.31
C HIS A 148 19.34 16.50 -1.03
N TRP A 149 18.26 15.86 -1.50
CA TRP A 149 18.16 15.31 -2.85
C TRP A 149 17.18 16.09 -3.69
N VAL A 150 17.57 16.38 -4.94
CA VAL A 150 16.65 16.97 -5.93
C VAL A 150 16.12 15.89 -6.86
N LEU A 151 14.82 15.67 -6.78
CA LEU A 151 14.09 14.68 -7.58
C LEU A 151 13.48 15.35 -8.80
N ASN A 152 13.80 14.84 -10.01
CA ASN A 152 13.23 15.30 -11.26
C ASN A 152 12.71 14.13 -12.08
N GLY A 153 11.47 14.23 -12.58
CA GLY A 153 10.84 13.22 -13.39
C GLY A 153 9.33 13.31 -13.37
N SER A 154 8.69 12.32 -13.97
CA SER A 154 7.23 12.20 -14.03
C SER A 154 6.83 10.76 -13.77
N LYS A 155 5.85 10.57 -12.91
CA LYS A 155 5.26 9.26 -12.59
C LYS A 155 3.80 9.23 -13.03
N THR A 156 3.33 8.06 -13.48
CA THR A 156 1.97 7.89 -14.00
C THR A 156 1.33 6.61 -13.48
N TYR A 157 0.00 6.57 -13.48
CA TYR A 157 -0.78 5.40 -13.03
C TYR A 157 -0.47 4.96 -11.60
N ILE A 158 -0.27 5.91 -10.70
CA ILE A 158 0.08 5.64 -9.31
C ILE A 158 -1.20 5.39 -8.50
N SER A 159 -1.43 4.13 -8.12
CA SER A 159 -2.55 3.76 -7.23
C SER A 159 -2.42 4.49 -5.90
N ASN A 160 -3.53 5.02 -5.41
CA ASN A 160 -3.60 5.94 -4.26
C ASN A 160 -2.89 7.28 -4.47
N GLY A 161 -2.33 7.60 -5.65
CA GLY A 161 -1.49 8.77 -5.85
C GLY A 161 -2.15 10.11 -5.55
N ILE A 162 -3.50 10.21 -5.63
CA ILE A 162 -4.24 11.42 -5.26
C ILE A 162 -4.44 11.49 -3.73
N ASN A 163 -4.63 10.33 -3.07
CA ASN A 163 -4.94 10.24 -1.65
C ASN A 163 -3.72 10.09 -0.75
N ALA A 164 -2.56 9.76 -1.32
CA ALA A 164 -1.39 9.39 -0.53
C ALA A 164 -0.85 10.55 0.29
N ASP A 165 -0.54 10.27 1.54
CA ASP A 165 0.23 11.16 2.43
C ASP A 165 1.74 10.88 2.32
N VAL A 166 2.09 9.62 2.02
CA VAL A 166 3.47 9.18 1.81
C VAL A 166 3.56 8.40 0.51
N VAL A 167 4.48 8.81 -0.35
CA VAL A 167 4.75 8.14 -1.63
C VAL A 167 6.20 7.68 -1.66
N ILE A 168 6.41 6.39 -1.83
CA ILE A 168 7.75 5.85 -2.09
C ILE A 168 8.04 6.03 -3.57
N VAL A 169 9.04 6.84 -3.90
CA VAL A 169 9.40 7.20 -5.28
C VAL A 169 10.68 6.50 -5.69
N ALA A 170 10.62 5.70 -6.77
CA ALA A 170 11.81 5.13 -7.39
C ALA A 170 12.43 6.15 -8.36
N ALA A 171 13.73 6.41 -8.23
CA ALA A 171 14.47 7.28 -9.14
C ALA A 171 15.91 6.79 -9.34
N LYS A 172 16.52 7.13 -10.48
CA LYS A 172 17.93 6.83 -10.75
C LYS A 172 18.84 7.78 -9.98
N THR A 173 19.76 7.24 -9.21
CA THR A 173 20.87 7.95 -8.57
C THR A 173 22.19 7.74 -9.31
N HIS A 174 22.29 6.67 -10.10
CA HIS A 174 23.43 6.32 -10.94
C HIS A 174 22.95 6.13 -12.40
N PRO A 175 22.84 7.24 -13.18
CA PRO A 175 22.23 7.20 -14.52
C PRO A 175 23.00 6.30 -15.51
N GLU A 176 24.30 6.06 -15.29
CA GLU A 176 25.14 5.17 -16.06
C GLU A 176 24.87 3.66 -15.76
N ASN A 177 24.24 3.37 -14.63
CA ASN A 177 23.86 2.00 -14.26
C ASN A 177 22.34 1.81 -14.42
N PRO A 178 21.88 0.96 -15.36
CA PRO A 178 20.45 0.69 -15.54
C PRO A 178 19.72 0.23 -14.26
N HIS A 179 20.45 -0.40 -13.35
CA HIS A 179 19.94 -0.91 -12.07
C HIS A 179 20.27 0.01 -10.88
N GLY A 180 20.84 1.18 -11.12
CA GLY A 180 21.20 2.16 -10.09
C GLY A 180 19.98 2.97 -9.61
N LEU A 181 18.97 2.27 -9.07
CA LEU A 181 17.73 2.84 -8.55
C LEU A 181 17.78 2.97 -7.03
N THR A 182 17.25 4.08 -6.54
CA THR A 182 17.05 4.35 -5.11
C THR A 182 15.58 4.68 -4.84
N LEU A 183 15.10 4.34 -3.67
CA LEU A 183 13.76 4.67 -3.20
C LEU A 183 13.83 5.88 -2.24
N PHE A 184 12.98 6.85 -2.50
CA PHE A 184 12.85 8.09 -1.74
C PHE A 184 11.48 8.20 -1.09
#